data_4ae7bd91a1f20a0ff253f71b3a2d1660
#
_entry.id   4ae7bd91a1f20a0ff253f71b3a2d1660
#
_cell.length_a   1.000
_cell.length_b   1.000
_cell.length_c   1.000
_cell.angle_alpha   90.00
_cell.angle_beta   90.00
_cell.angle_gamma   90.00
#
_symmetry.space_group_name_H-M   'P 1'
#
loop_
_entity.id
_entity.type
_entity.pdbx_description
1 polymer ?
#
loop_
_entity_poly.entity_id
_entity_poly.type
_entity_poly.pdbx_seq_one_letter_code
_entity_poly.pdbx_strand_id
1 'polypeptide(L)'
;MKKTVICILSLLLTANISAQVIDYTKPDSLKVMSLFKKAKTLKDKSMSSYMVFFGRQFKGVPYVAKTLEKNANEKLIVNLHQLDCTTYVETVLALSKAMAQHKPTFASYCENLKHIRYRNGKVAYPARQHYFTYWIQENTKEGIVKNIQSPTPPFSATQTVKANYMTTHLESYPMLKGKQQWIKQIADMEKSITGTRQKYIPTKAVTNSNVVRKTVHNGDIIAIVTTKAGLEISHI
;
A
#
# COMPACT_ATOMS: atom_id res chain seq x y z
N MET A 1 -4.79 65.70 -20.14
CA MET A 1 -4.28 64.35 -20.24
C MET A 1 -4.28 63.72 -18.84
N LYS A 2 -5.27 62.86 -18.55
CA LYS A 2 -5.38 62.18 -17.23
C LYS A 2 -4.59 60.87 -17.31
N LYS A 3 -3.55 60.70 -16.49
CA LYS A 3 -2.79 59.46 -16.37
C LYS A 3 -3.52 58.54 -15.41
N THR A 4 -4.05 57.43 -15.93
CA THR A 4 -4.66 56.35 -15.14
C THR A 4 -3.52 55.43 -14.63
N VAL A 5 -3.33 55.39 -13.32
CA VAL A 5 -2.41 54.45 -12.66
C VAL A 5 -3.20 53.19 -12.39
N ILE A 6 -2.83 52.08 -13.06
CA ILE A 6 -3.38 50.77 -12.80
C ILE A 6 -2.48 50.10 -11.74
N CYS A 7 -3.02 50.00 -10.52
CA CYS A 7 -2.41 49.16 -9.46
C CYS A 7 -2.74 47.69 -9.72
N ILE A 8 -1.75 46.91 -10.16
CA ILE A 8 -1.84 45.46 -10.23
C ILE A 8 -1.58 44.90 -8.83
N LEU A 9 -2.67 44.47 -8.16
CA LEU A 9 -2.62 43.80 -6.87
C LEU A 9 -2.27 42.33 -7.14
N SER A 10 -0.99 41.93 -7.02
CA SER A 10 -0.56 40.55 -7.11
C SER A 10 -0.95 39.82 -5.83
N LEU A 11 -2.03 38.99 -5.89
CA LEU A 11 -2.37 38.05 -4.85
C LEU A 11 -1.30 36.93 -4.83
N LEU A 12 -0.36 37.00 -3.91
CA LEU A 12 0.52 35.91 -3.58
C LEU A 12 -0.32 34.84 -2.84
N LEU A 13 -0.82 33.86 -3.57
CA LEU A 13 -1.30 32.60 -2.96
C LEU A 13 -0.09 31.89 -2.34
N THR A 14 0.14 32.09 -1.06
CA THR A 14 1.03 31.24 -0.28
C THR A 14 0.37 29.87 -0.13
N ALA A 15 0.69 28.96 -1.05
CA ALA A 15 0.42 27.56 -0.84
C ALA A 15 1.24 27.13 0.39
N ASN A 16 0.58 26.93 1.53
CA ASN A 16 1.15 26.25 2.68
C ASN A 16 1.45 24.80 2.26
N ILE A 17 2.62 24.56 1.67
CA ILE A 17 3.18 23.23 1.50
C ILE A 17 3.58 22.79 2.91
N SER A 18 2.65 22.19 3.65
CA SER A 18 2.96 21.48 4.86
C SER A 18 3.95 20.39 4.46
N ALA A 19 5.22 20.56 4.78
CA ALA A 19 6.23 19.56 4.58
C ALA A 19 5.77 18.29 5.30
N GLN A 20 5.40 17.26 4.54
CA GLN A 20 4.87 16.03 5.05
C GLN A 20 5.98 15.34 5.88
N VAL A 21 5.81 15.31 7.19
CA VAL A 21 6.81 14.75 8.10
C VAL A 21 6.85 13.23 7.92
N ILE A 22 7.95 12.74 7.33
CA ILE A 22 8.26 11.32 7.25
C ILE A 22 8.85 10.90 8.59
N ASP A 23 8.31 9.85 9.19
CA ASP A 23 8.80 9.26 10.43
C ASP A 23 9.70 8.06 10.11
N TYR A 24 11.00 8.23 10.30
CA TYR A 24 12.00 7.21 10.02
C TYR A 24 13.24 7.40 10.90
N THR A 25 14.05 6.37 11.02
CA THR A 25 15.35 6.43 11.68
C THR A 25 16.49 6.50 10.65
N LYS A 26 17.65 7.00 11.05
CA LYS A 26 18.85 6.97 10.19
C LYS A 26 19.19 5.54 9.72
N PRO A 27 19.12 4.49 10.56
CA PRO A 27 19.28 3.11 10.08
C PRO A 27 18.31 2.72 8.96
N ASP A 28 17.04 3.16 8.98
CA ASP A 28 16.07 2.85 7.92
C ASP A 28 16.52 3.44 6.58
N SER A 29 16.87 4.71 6.57
CA SER A 29 17.32 5.37 5.33
C SER A 29 18.61 4.76 4.78
N LEU A 30 19.56 4.42 5.64
CA LEU A 30 20.80 3.73 5.26
C LEU A 30 20.52 2.33 4.70
N LYS A 31 19.58 1.58 5.31
CA LYS A 31 19.16 0.26 4.83
C LYS A 31 18.55 0.35 3.43
N VAL A 32 17.65 1.32 3.17
CA VAL A 32 17.09 1.58 1.84
C VAL A 32 18.20 1.80 0.81
N MET A 33 19.15 2.69 1.09
CA MET A 33 20.25 2.99 0.17
C MET A 33 21.17 1.79 -0.07
N SER A 34 21.45 1.00 0.98
CA SER A 34 22.21 -0.25 0.86
C SER A 34 21.50 -1.27 -0.03
N LEU A 35 20.18 -1.43 0.13
CA LEU A 35 19.37 -2.31 -0.70
C LEU A 35 19.40 -1.90 -2.17
N PHE A 36 19.30 -0.61 -2.47
CA PHE A 36 19.44 -0.10 -3.84
C PHE A 36 20.82 -0.39 -4.44
N LYS A 37 21.89 -0.19 -3.65
CA LYS A 37 23.25 -0.52 -4.08
C LYS A 37 23.38 -1.99 -4.48
N LYS A 38 22.84 -2.91 -3.67
CA LYS A 38 22.82 -4.34 -3.95
C LYS A 38 21.98 -4.65 -5.20
N ALA A 39 20.79 -4.03 -5.36
CA ALA A 39 19.92 -4.29 -6.50
C ALA A 39 20.51 -3.84 -7.86
N LYS A 40 21.43 -2.88 -7.89
CA LYS A 40 22.13 -2.46 -9.11
C LYS A 40 22.92 -3.60 -9.77
N THR A 41 23.36 -4.60 -9.00
CA THR A 41 24.15 -5.75 -9.52
C THR A 41 23.30 -6.83 -10.18
N LEU A 42 21.98 -6.79 -10.06
CA LEU A 42 21.10 -7.74 -10.71
C LEU A 42 21.25 -7.68 -12.23
N LYS A 43 21.32 -8.86 -12.87
CA LYS A 43 21.34 -8.97 -14.33
C LYS A 43 19.98 -8.65 -14.94
N ASP A 44 18.92 -9.26 -14.39
CA ASP A 44 17.54 -9.00 -14.79
C ASP A 44 17.02 -7.77 -14.04
N LYS A 45 16.60 -6.73 -14.79
CA LYS A 45 16.08 -5.46 -14.31
C LYS A 45 14.54 -5.39 -14.38
N SER A 46 13.87 -6.53 -14.53
CA SER A 46 12.41 -6.60 -14.53
C SER A 46 11.81 -6.30 -13.14
N MET A 47 10.56 -5.83 -13.13
CA MET A 47 9.82 -5.60 -11.88
C MET A 47 9.73 -6.88 -11.04
N SER A 48 9.48 -8.02 -11.69
CA SER A 48 9.45 -9.35 -11.08
C SER A 48 10.76 -9.68 -10.34
N SER A 49 11.89 -9.45 -11.01
CA SER A 49 13.22 -9.68 -10.42
C SER A 49 13.48 -8.79 -9.20
N TYR A 50 13.09 -7.50 -9.27
CA TYR A 50 13.19 -6.58 -8.14
C TYR A 50 12.30 -7.02 -6.97
N MET A 51 11.04 -7.40 -7.23
CA MET A 51 10.13 -7.87 -6.18
C MET A 51 10.69 -9.09 -5.44
N VAL A 52 11.16 -10.10 -6.17
CA VAL A 52 11.77 -11.31 -5.57
C VAL A 52 13.06 -10.97 -4.82
N PHE A 53 13.91 -10.12 -5.40
CA PHE A 53 15.16 -9.72 -4.77
C PHE A 53 14.91 -8.99 -3.45
N PHE A 54 14.11 -7.93 -3.46
CA PHE A 54 13.83 -7.16 -2.25
C PHE A 54 13.07 -7.97 -1.22
N GLY A 55 12.10 -8.78 -1.63
CA GLY A 55 11.39 -9.66 -0.71
C GLY A 55 12.33 -10.56 0.10
N ARG A 56 13.33 -11.15 -0.55
CA ARG A 56 14.34 -11.99 0.12
C ARG A 56 15.24 -11.25 1.10
N GLN A 57 15.44 -9.93 0.92
CA GLN A 57 16.28 -9.12 1.83
C GLN A 57 15.64 -8.91 3.22
N PHE A 58 14.35 -9.18 3.37
CA PHE A 58 13.63 -9.05 4.63
C PHE A 58 13.44 -10.38 5.35
N LYS A 59 14.03 -11.48 4.85
CA LYS A 59 14.01 -12.78 5.55
C LYS A 59 14.64 -12.62 6.93
N GLY A 60 13.92 -13.06 7.99
CA GLY A 60 14.36 -12.97 9.39
C GLY A 60 14.07 -11.63 10.06
N VAL A 61 13.49 -10.65 9.37
CA VAL A 61 12.97 -9.44 10.04
C VAL A 61 11.77 -9.83 10.92
N PRO A 62 11.71 -9.39 12.19
CA PRO A 62 10.60 -9.70 13.09
C PRO A 62 9.25 -9.27 12.53
N TYR A 63 8.27 -10.18 12.65
CA TYR A 63 6.86 -9.86 12.36
C TYR A 63 6.27 -9.10 13.54
N VAL A 64 5.90 -7.83 13.33
CA VAL A 64 5.31 -6.97 14.37
C VAL A 64 4.13 -6.21 13.77
N ALA A 65 2.94 -6.49 14.28
CA ALA A 65 1.73 -5.79 13.89
C ALA A 65 1.65 -4.37 14.46
N LYS A 66 0.83 -3.53 13.85
CA LYS A 66 0.50 -2.17 14.33
C LYS A 66 1.70 -1.21 14.40
N THR A 67 2.74 -1.43 13.61
CA THR A 67 3.92 -0.55 13.57
C THR A 67 3.60 0.85 13.05
N LEU A 68 2.46 1.05 12.38
CA LEU A 68 1.97 2.33 11.87
C LEU A 68 1.12 3.13 12.89
N GLU A 69 0.77 2.53 14.05
CA GLU A 69 -0.14 3.12 15.05
C GLU A 69 0.60 3.90 16.16
N LYS A 70 1.81 4.41 15.88
CA LYS A 70 2.70 5.01 16.90
C LYS A 70 2.43 6.50 17.17
N ASN A 71 1.87 7.21 16.23
CA ASN A 71 1.75 8.67 16.28
C ASN A 71 0.29 9.11 16.48
N ALA A 72 0.06 10.15 17.29
CA ALA A 72 -1.26 10.74 17.47
C ALA A 72 -1.86 11.30 16.17
N ASN A 73 -1.00 11.82 15.30
CA ASN A 73 -1.32 12.23 13.94
C ASN A 73 -0.67 11.29 12.93
N GLU A 74 -1.38 11.01 11.83
CA GLU A 74 -0.88 10.15 10.78
C GLU A 74 0.41 10.72 10.17
N LYS A 75 1.42 9.86 10.02
CA LYS A 75 2.69 10.16 9.37
C LYS A 75 3.05 9.06 8.39
N LEU A 76 3.83 9.37 7.38
CA LEU A 76 4.44 8.34 6.54
C LEU A 76 5.56 7.66 7.34
N ILE A 77 5.25 6.51 7.95
CA ILE A 77 6.22 5.74 8.73
C ILE A 77 7.03 4.85 7.79
N VAL A 78 8.36 4.94 7.90
CA VAL A 78 9.33 4.03 7.30
C VAL A 78 9.98 3.21 8.41
N ASN A 79 9.69 1.92 8.43
CA ASN A 79 10.29 0.97 9.37
C ASN A 79 10.69 -0.30 8.60
N LEU A 80 12.00 -0.55 8.49
CA LEU A 80 12.54 -1.72 7.80
C LEU A 80 13.05 -2.79 8.78
N HIS A 81 12.82 -2.62 10.07
CA HIS A 81 13.32 -3.51 11.13
C HIS A 81 12.22 -4.35 11.77
N GLN A 82 10.96 -3.95 11.61
CA GLN A 82 9.76 -4.64 12.10
C GLN A 82 8.66 -4.47 11.06
N LEU A 83 8.15 -5.55 10.52
CA LEU A 83 7.17 -5.53 9.44
C LEU A 83 6.01 -6.47 9.77
N ASP A 84 4.80 -6.11 9.37
CA ASP A 84 3.70 -7.05 9.18
C ASP A 84 3.56 -7.38 7.69
N CYS A 85 2.57 -8.19 7.33
CA CYS A 85 2.38 -8.63 5.95
C CYS A 85 2.15 -7.42 5.00
N THR A 86 1.34 -6.46 5.40
CA THR A 86 1.03 -5.29 4.56
C THR A 86 2.24 -4.37 4.40
N THR A 87 2.88 -3.99 5.50
CA THR A 87 4.06 -3.11 5.46
C THR A 87 5.25 -3.76 4.75
N TYR A 88 5.37 -5.10 4.81
CA TYR A 88 6.34 -5.85 4.02
C TYR A 88 6.09 -5.70 2.51
N VAL A 89 4.86 -5.98 2.05
CA VAL A 89 4.52 -5.88 0.62
C VAL A 89 4.68 -4.45 0.12
N GLU A 90 4.19 -3.46 0.86
CA GLU A 90 4.32 -2.05 0.51
C GLU A 90 5.79 -1.61 0.40
N THR A 91 6.63 -2.05 1.34
CA THR A 91 8.07 -1.75 1.34
C THR A 91 8.77 -2.37 0.14
N VAL A 92 8.52 -3.65 -0.14
CA VAL A 92 9.10 -4.36 -1.29
C VAL A 92 8.67 -3.74 -2.61
N LEU A 93 7.39 -3.41 -2.74
CA LEU A 93 6.84 -2.78 -3.93
C LEU A 93 7.39 -1.37 -4.16
N ALA A 94 7.51 -0.55 -3.09
CA ALA A 94 8.07 0.80 -3.18
C ALA A 94 9.56 0.80 -3.60
N LEU A 95 10.37 -0.12 -3.06
CA LEU A 95 11.76 -0.32 -3.46
C LEU A 95 11.85 -0.74 -4.93
N SER A 96 11.03 -1.70 -5.34
CA SER A 96 10.99 -2.23 -6.70
C SER A 96 10.60 -1.15 -7.71
N LYS A 97 9.58 -0.34 -7.40
CA LYS A 97 9.18 0.81 -8.23
C LYS A 97 10.30 1.83 -8.37
N ALA A 98 11.00 2.20 -7.31
CA ALA A 98 12.09 3.16 -7.37
C ALA A 98 13.23 2.68 -8.29
N MET A 99 13.54 1.38 -8.28
CA MET A 99 14.49 0.77 -9.22
C MET A 99 13.98 0.79 -10.66
N ALA A 100 12.73 0.37 -10.90
CA ALA A 100 12.12 0.33 -12.23
C ALA A 100 11.99 1.73 -12.85
N GLN A 101 11.80 2.76 -12.03
CA GLN A 101 11.78 4.18 -12.43
C GLN A 101 13.17 4.78 -12.67
N HIS A 102 14.25 4.00 -12.50
CA HIS A 102 15.63 4.48 -12.52
C HIS A 102 15.94 5.62 -11.54
N LYS A 103 15.20 5.66 -10.40
CA LYS A 103 15.34 6.67 -9.34
C LYS A 103 15.60 6.01 -7.98
N PRO A 104 16.70 5.25 -7.79
CA PRO A 104 16.99 4.54 -6.55
C PRO A 104 17.50 5.50 -5.46
N THR A 105 16.62 6.31 -4.93
CA THR A 105 16.87 7.27 -3.84
C THR A 105 15.90 7.05 -2.69
N PHE A 106 16.29 7.46 -1.47
CA PHE A 106 15.39 7.40 -0.31
C PHE A 106 14.12 8.24 -0.52
N ALA A 107 14.24 9.41 -1.15
CA ALA A 107 13.11 10.26 -1.47
C ALA A 107 12.12 9.57 -2.43
N SER A 108 12.62 8.93 -3.49
CA SER A 108 11.78 8.19 -4.43
C SER A 108 11.11 6.97 -3.78
N TYR A 109 11.82 6.27 -2.89
CA TYR A 109 11.23 5.20 -2.10
C TYR A 109 10.06 5.71 -1.24
N CYS A 110 10.26 6.81 -0.51
CA CYS A 110 9.22 7.41 0.33
C CYS A 110 8.01 7.88 -0.49
N GLU A 111 8.25 8.50 -1.65
CA GLU A 111 7.18 8.93 -2.55
C GLU A 111 6.37 7.74 -3.08
N ASN A 112 7.04 6.67 -3.52
CA ASN A 112 6.35 5.45 -3.94
C ASN A 112 5.58 4.80 -2.78
N LEU A 113 6.17 4.71 -1.59
CA LEU A 113 5.51 4.16 -0.40
C LEU A 113 4.26 4.94 -0.02
N LYS A 114 4.32 6.27 -0.13
CA LYS A 114 3.19 7.16 0.12
C LYS A 114 2.01 6.86 -0.81
N HIS A 115 2.25 6.74 -2.11
CA HIS A 115 1.21 6.42 -3.09
C HIS A 115 0.66 5.00 -2.93
N ILE A 116 1.52 4.03 -2.62
CA ILE A 116 1.12 2.63 -2.40
C ILE A 116 0.23 2.49 -1.16
N ARG A 117 0.52 3.22 -0.08
CA ARG A 117 -0.16 3.10 1.22
C ARG A 117 -1.40 3.97 1.36
N TYR A 118 -1.41 5.14 0.72
CA TYR A 118 -2.47 6.14 0.91
C TYR A 118 -3.13 6.49 -0.41
N ARG A 119 -4.45 6.56 -0.40
CA ARG A 119 -5.23 7.02 -1.55
C ARG A 119 -4.76 8.39 -2.03
N ASN A 120 -4.43 8.49 -3.32
CA ASN A 120 -3.89 9.70 -3.96
C ASN A 120 -2.63 10.26 -3.23
N GLY A 121 -1.86 9.41 -2.56
CA GLY A 121 -0.69 9.83 -1.78
C GLY A 121 -0.98 10.77 -0.62
N LYS A 122 -2.24 10.91 -0.16
CA LYS A 122 -2.62 11.78 0.95
C LYS A 122 -2.38 11.11 2.29
N VAL A 123 -1.32 11.49 3.01
CA VAL A 123 -1.03 10.92 4.33
C VAL A 123 -2.05 11.43 5.35
N ALA A 124 -3.04 10.60 5.59
CA ALA A 124 -4.08 10.81 6.59
C ALA A 124 -4.66 9.44 6.96
N TYR A 125 -5.01 9.23 8.24
CA TYR A 125 -5.51 7.93 8.72
C TYR A 125 -6.68 7.39 7.88
N PRO A 126 -7.75 8.16 7.56
CA PRO A 126 -8.84 7.67 6.73
C PRO A 126 -8.47 7.48 5.25
N ALA A 127 -7.34 8.02 4.80
CA ALA A 127 -6.84 7.80 3.44
C ALA A 127 -5.90 6.59 3.34
N ARG A 128 -5.42 6.04 4.47
CA ARG A 128 -4.67 4.79 4.50
C ARG A 128 -5.55 3.66 3.99
N GLN A 129 -5.00 2.82 3.14
CA GLN A 129 -5.75 1.75 2.47
C GLN A 129 -5.86 0.53 3.39
N HIS A 130 -6.70 0.63 4.44
CA HIS A 130 -6.79 -0.31 5.55
C HIS A 130 -7.26 -1.72 5.17
N TYR A 131 -8.14 -1.83 4.13
CA TYR A 131 -8.60 -3.10 3.60
C TYR A 131 -7.80 -3.47 2.36
N PHE A 132 -7.36 -4.71 2.25
CA PHE A 132 -6.51 -5.08 1.13
C PHE A 132 -7.27 -5.12 -0.20
N THR A 133 -8.56 -5.40 -0.20
CA THR A 133 -9.42 -5.21 -1.38
C THR A 133 -9.41 -3.76 -1.85
N TYR A 134 -9.52 -2.79 -0.94
CA TYR A 134 -9.44 -1.37 -1.25
C TYR A 134 -8.04 -0.99 -1.75
N TRP A 135 -7.00 -1.54 -1.12
CA TRP A 135 -5.61 -1.37 -1.55
C TRP A 135 -5.39 -1.86 -3.00
N ILE A 136 -5.92 -3.04 -3.35
CA ILE A 136 -5.85 -3.55 -4.74
C ILE A 136 -6.57 -2.61 -5.70
N GLN A 137 -7.76 -2.14 -5.36
CA GLN A 137 -8.56 -1.25 -6.23
C GLN A 137 -7.84 0.08 -6.50
N GLU A 138 -7.39 0.76 -5.45
CA GLU A 138 -6.73 2.06 -5.58
C GLU A 138 -5.37 1.95 -6.26
N ASN A 139 -4.55 0.97 -5.90
CA ASN A 139 -3.26 0.73 -6.55
C ASN A 139 -3.41 0.27 -8.02
N THR A 140 -4.53 -0.38 -8.38
CA THR A 140 -4.86 -0.71 -9.79
C THR A 140 -5.25 0.55 -10.56
N LYS A 141 -6.04 1.45 -9.98
CA LYS A 141 -6.41 2.74 -10.59
C LYS A 141 -5.17 3.62 -10.86
N GLU A 142 -4.22 3.62 -9.96
CA GLU A 142 -2.95 4.35 -10.11
C GLU A 142 -1.94 3.63 -11.02
N GLY A 143 -2.28 2.46 -11.56
CA GLY A 143 -1.39 1.66 -12.42
C GLY A 143 -0.15 1.12 -11.69
N ILE A 144 -0.22 1.00 -10.37
CA ILE A 144 0.87 0.47 -9.53
C ILE A 144 0.89 -1.04 -9.55
N VAL A 145 -0.28 -1.67 -9.51
CA VAL A 145 -0.46 -3.12 -9.64
C VAL A 145 -1.51 -3.44 -10.70
N LYS A 146 -1.52 -4.69 -11.15
CA LYS A 146 -2.57 -5.23 -12.02
C LYS A 146 -3.26 -6.38 -11.30
N ASN A 147 -4.57 -6.29 -11.14
CA ASN A 147 -5.36 -7.41 -10.65
C ASN A 147 -5.44 -8.50 -11.73
N ILE A 148 -4.95 -9.71 -11.42
CA ILE A 148 -4.90 -10.84 -12.36
C ILE A 148 -6.07 -11.81 -12.20
N GLN A 149 -7.07 -11.49 -11.37
CA GLN A 149 -8.26 -12.31 -11.25
C GLN A 149 -8.92 -12.52 -12.62
N SER A 150 -9.36 -13.74 -12.87
CA SER A 150 -9.96 -14.15 -14.14
C SER A 150 -11.20 -15.01 -13.89
N PRO A 151 -12.22 -15.00 -14.77
CA PRO A 151 -13.33 -15.94 -14.68
C PRO A 151 -12.93 -17.40 -15.04
N THR A 152 -11.72 -17.59 -15.57
CA THR A 152 -11.21 -18.91 -16.00
C THR A 152 -10.36 -19.56 -14.91
N PRO A 153 -10.16 -20.92 -14.94
CA PRO A 153 -9.25 -21.59 -14.05
C PRO A 153 -7.86 -20.92 -14.04
N PRO A 154 -7.18 -20.88 -12.86
CA PRO A 154 -7.52 -21.55 -11.61
C PRO A 154 -8.49 -20.78 -10.69
N PHE A 155 -8.99 -19.59 -11.07
CA PHE A 155 -9.88 -18.74 -10.27
C PHE A 155 -11.33 -19.27 -10.29
N SER A 156 -11.55 -20.47 -9.74
CA SER A 156 -12.82 -21.20 -9.83
C SER A 156 -13.82 -20.88 -8.71
N ALA A 157 -13.44 -20.10 -7.71
CA ALA A 157 -14.32 -19.70 -6.61
C ALA A 157 -14.56 -18.18 -6.59
N THR A 158 -15.62 -17.77 -5.91
CA THR A 158 -16.00 -16.34 -5.79
C THR A 158 -16.30 -16.01 -4.35
N GLN A 159 -15.74 -14.91 -3.86
CA GLN A 159 -16.10 -14.27 -2.61
C GLN A 159 -16.89 -12.99 -2.90
N THR A 160 -17.95 -12.74 -2.15
CA THR A 160 -18.59 -11.42 -2.09
C THR A 160 -18.04 -10.70 -0.87
N VAL A 161 -17.42 -9.54 -1.07
CA VAL A 161 -16.81 -8.75 0.00
C VAL A 161 -17.88 -8.21 0.94
N LYS A 162 -17.65 -8.34 2.24
CA LYS A 162 -18.44 -7.77 3.33
C LYS A 162 -17.48 -7.09 4.29
N ALA A 163 -17.17 -5.83 4.03
CA ALA A 163 -16.21 -5.07 4.82
C ALA A 163 -16.93 -4.14 5.82
N ASN A 164 -16.75 -4.41 7.11
CA ASN A 164 -17.25 -3.54 8.19
C ASN A 164 -16.46 -3.75 9.50
N TYR A 165 -15.31 -4.43 9.43
CA TYR A 165 -14.59 -4.84 10.63
C TYR A 165 -14.13 -3.66 11.47
N MET A 166 -13.60 -2.60 10.84
CA MET A 166 -13.08 -1.43 11.57
C MET A 166 -14.21 -0.64 12.25
N THR A 167 -15.36 -0.46 11.59
CA THR A 167 -16.47 0.30 12.15
C THR A 167 -17.23 -0.47 13.22
N THR A 168 -17.18 -1.81 13.21
CA THR A 168 -17.82 -2.68 14.23
C THR A 168 -16.90 -3.05 15.41
N HIS A 169 -15.59 -2.76 15.33
CA HIS A 169 -14.60 -3.07 16.36
C HIS A 169 -13.72 -1.86 16.67
N LEU A 170 -14.36 -0.71 16.95
CA LEU A 170 -13.67 0.57 17.19
C LEU A 170 -12.64 0.51 18.32
N GLU A 171 -12.85 -0.35 19.31
CA GLU A 171 -11.93 -0.61 20.42
C GLU A 171 -10.57 -1.14 19.96
N SER A 172 -10.52 -1.81 18.80
CA SER A 172 -9.29 -2.31 18.20
C SER A 172 -8.48 -1.24 17.45
N TYR A 173 -9.06 -0.04 17.28
CA TYR A 173 -8.50 1.07 16.49
C TYR A 173 -8.41 2.37 17.28
N PRO A 174 -7.45 2.50 18.22
CA PRO A 174 -7.32 3.68 19.09
C PRO A 174 -7.28 5.03 18.36
N MET A 175 -6.77 5.03 17.11
CA MET A 175 -6.72 6.23 16.25
C MET A 175 -8.10 6.79 15.89
N LEU A 176 -9.16 5.98 15.97
CA LEU A 176 -10.53 6.39 15.68
C LEU A 176 -11.27 6.93 16.92
N LYS A 177 -10.72 6.73 18.12
CA LYS A 177 -11.35 7.16 19.36
C LYS A 177 -11.68 8.65 19.35
N GLY A 178 -12.96 8.99 19.53
CA GLY A 178 -13.45 10.39 19.55
C GLY A 178 -13.45 11.13 18.19
N LYS A 179 -13.11 10.46 17.09
CA LYS A 179 -12.97 11.08 15.76
C LYS A 179 -14.13 10.67 14.83
N GLN A 180 -15.35 11.14 15.09
CA GLN A 180 -16.55 10.75 14.35
C GLN A 180 -16.43 10.94 12.84
N GLN A 181 -15.79 12.03 12.39
CA GLN A 181 -15.57 12.26 10.96
C GLN A 181 -14.66 11.20 10.32
N TRP A 182 -13.65 10.70 11.04
CA TRP A 182 -12.79 9.63 10.54
C TRP A 182 -13.53 8.29 10.49
N ILE A 183 -14.34 8.00 11.52
CA ILE A 183 -15.20 6.81 11.54
C ILE A 183 -16.13 6.82 10.33
N LYS A 184 -16.77 7.95 10.03
CA LYS A 184 -17.60 8.10 8.83
C LYS A 184 -16.81 7.83 7.54
N GLN A 185 -15.61 8.37 7.41
CA GLN A 185 -14.76 8.17 6.22
C GLN A 185 -14.31 6.69 6.08
N ILE A 186 -14.06 5.99 7.18
CA ILE A 186 -13.80 4.54 7.17
C ILE A 186 -15.06 3.78 6.75
N ALA A 187 -16.23 4.13 7.27
CA ALA A 187 -17.50 3.53 6.86
C ALA A 187 -17.78 3.74 5.35
N ASP A 188 -17.49 4.90 4.82
CA ASP A 188 -17.61 5.20 3.39
C ASP A 188 -16.65 4.31 2.56
N MET A 189 -15.43 4.07 3.04
CA MET A 189 -14.48 3.14 2.41
C MET A 189 -14.99 1.69 2.46
N GLU A 190 -15.43 1.20 3.62
CA GLU A 190 -16.01 -0.14 3.79
C GLU A 190 -17.21 -0.35 2.87
N LYS A 191 -18.10 0.64 2.77
CA LYS A 191 -19.25 0.64 1.87
C LYS A 191 -18.81 0.56 0.39
N SER A 192 -17.73 1.24 0.02
CA SER A 192 -17.26 1.29 -1.37
C SER A 192 -16.77 -0.05 -1.91
N ILE A 193 -16.32 -0.95 -1.03
CA ILE A 193 -15.83 -2.28 -1.42
C ILE A 193 -16.84 -3.39 -1.11
N THR A 194 -17.79 -3.15 -0.19
CA THR A 194 -18.83 -4.14 0.14
C THR A 194 -19.73 -4.42 -1.06
N GLY A 195 -20.04 -5.71 -1.28
CA GLY A 195 -20.81 -6.18 -2.43
C GLY A 195 -19.96 -6.48 -3.67
N THR A 196 -18.69 -6.08 -3.73
CA THR A 196 -17.81 -6.44 -4.85
C THR A 196 -17.57 -7.95 -4.88
N ARG A 197 -17.53 -8.53 -6.07
CA ARG A 197 -17.27 -9.95 -6.29
C ARG A 197 -15.82 -10.14 -6.70
N GLN A 198 -15.12 -11.01 -5.97
CA GLN A 198 -13.72 -11.33 -6.23
C GLN A 198 -13.59 -12.82 -6.54
N LYS A 199 -12.90 -13.12 -7.63
CA LYS A 199 -12.51 -14.49 -7.95
C LYS A 199 -11.25 -14.86 -7.18
N TYR A 200 -11.18 -16.11 -6.74
CA TYR A 200 -9.99 -16.60 -6.06
C TYR A 200 -9.69 -18.06 -6.41
N ILE A 201 -8.46 -18.50 -6.14
CA ILE A 201 -7.99 -19.86 -6.32
C ILE A 201 -8.27 -20.64 -5.03
N PRO A 202 -9.18 -21.62 -5.02
CA PRO A 202 -9.42 -22.44 -3.83
C PRO A 202 -8.16 -23.20 -3.42
N THR A 203 -7.95 -23.41 -2.12
CA THR A 203 -6.78 -24.11 -1.57
C THR A 203 -6.52 -25.47 -2.26
N LYS A 204 -7.59 -26.25 -2.51
CA LYS A 204 -7.50 -27.54 -3.21
C LYS A 204 -7.01 -27.42 -4.66
N ALA A 205 -7.18 -26.27 -5.30
CA ALA A 205 -6.72 -26.03 -6.67
C ALA A 205 -5.25 -25.59 -6.73
N VAL A 206 -4.67 -25.13 -5.62
CA VAL A 206 -3.24 -24.76 -5.53
C VAL A 206 -2.33 -25.96 -5.76
N THR A 207 -2.79 -27.17 -5.46
CA THR A 207 -2.04 -28.43 -5.69
C THR A 207 -1.84 -28.76 -7.17
N ASN A 208 -2.66 -28.21 -8.08
CA ASN A 208 -2.48 -28.38 -9.53
C ASN A 208 -1.38 -27.42 -10.03
N SER A 209 -0.14 -27.84 -9.88
CA SER A 209 1.03 -27.02 -10.13
C SER A 209 1.13 -26.45 -11.56
N ASN A 210 0.63 -27.15 -12.57
CA ASN A 210 0.72 -26.69 -13.97
C ASN A 210 -0.21 -25.50 -14.26
N VAL A 211 -1.44 -25.55 -13.77
CA VAL A 211 -2.41 -24.45 -13.95
C VAL A 211 -1.98 -23.23 -13.17
N VAL A 212 -1.55 -23.41 -11.91
CA VAL A 212 -1.09 -22.31 -11.05
C VAL A 212 0.17 -21.66 -11.62
N ARG A 213 1.15 -22.43 -12.09
CA ARG A 213 2.39 -21.88 -12.69
C ARG A 213 2.17 -21.09 -13.97
N LYS A 214 1.11 -21.37 -14.71
CA LYS A 214 0.73 -20.60 -15.91
C LYS A 214 0.06 -19.25 -15.56
N THR A 215 -0.37 -19.07 -14.31
CA THR A 215 -1.19 -17.93 -13.88
C THR A 215 -0.47 -17.05 -12.87
N VAL A 216 0.29 -17.67 -11.94
CA VAL A 216 1.01 -16.97 -10.86
C VAL A 216 2.50 -17.04 -11.15
N HIS A 217 3.14 -15.87 -11.16
CA HIS A 217 4.54 -15.73 -11.53
C HIS A 217 5.37 -15.15 -10.38
N ASN A 218 6.68 -15.27 -10.51
CA ASN A 218 7.59 -14.66 -9.55
C ASN A 218 7.35 -13.14 -9.44
N GLY A 219 7.23 -12.65 -8.21
CA GLY A 219 6.98 -11.24 -7.94
C GLY A 219 5.51 -10.84 -7.85
N ASP A 220 4.58 -11.77 -8.14
CA ASP A 220 3.16 -11.53 -7.88
C ASP A 220 2.87 -11.43 -6.38
N ILE A 221 1.93 -10.56 -6.02
CA ILE A 221 1.45 -10.39 -4.64
C ILE A 221 0.25 -11.32 -4.44
N ILE A 222 0.32 -12.15 -3.41
CA ILE A 222 -0.72 -13.13 -3.08
C ILE A 222 -1.54 -12.61 -1.91
N ALA A 223 -2.85 -12.50 -2.09
CA ALA A 223 -3.81 -12.14 -1.05
C ALA A 223 -4.61 -13.37 -0.60
N ILE A 224 -4.62 -13.66 0.70
CA ILE A 224 -5.28 -14.83 1.27
C ILE A 224 -6.66 -14.43 1.76
N VAL A 225 -7.70 -14.89 1.05
CA VAL A 225 -9.10 -14.64 1.42
C VAL A 225 -9.46 -15.35 2.73
N THR A 226 -10.40 -14.76 3.47
CA THR A 226 -10.86 -15.30 4.75
C THR A 226 -12.37 -15.33 4.84
N THR A 227 -12.89 -16.19 5.72
CA THR A 227 -14.31 -16.25 6.11
C THR A 227 -14.59 -15.45 7.38
N LYS A 228 -13.60 -14.74 7.94
CA LYS A 228 -13.78 -13.91 9.13
C LYS A 228 -14.82 -12.82 8.86
N ALA A 229 -15.82 -12.72 9.75
CA ALA A 229 -16.89 -11.72 9.60
C ALA A 229 -16.31 -10.30 9.52
N GLY A 230 -16.79 -9.53 8.54
CA GLY A 230 -16.38 -8.14 8.33
C GLY A 230 -15.00 -7.93 7.71
N LEU A 231 -14.29 -9.01 7.38
CA LEU A 231 -12.96 -8.98 6.78
C LEU A 231 -12.91 -9.89 5.55
N GLU A 232 -12.27 -9.45 4.49
CA GLU A 232 -12.23 -10.19 3.19
C GLU A 232 -10.90 -10.88 2.93
N ILE A 233 -9.80 -10.29 3.41
CA ILE A 233 -8.44 -10.81 3.26
C ILE A 233 -7.76 -10.77 4.63
N SER A 234 -7.16 -11.90 5.02
CA SER A 234 -6.52 -12.04 6.34
C SER A 234 -5.01 -11.89 6.30
N HIS A 235 -4.39 -12.10 5.15
CA HIS A 235 -2.95 -12.05 4.98
C HIS A 235 -2.56 -11.81 3.52
N ILE A 236 -1.36 -11.25 3.31
CA ILE A 236 -0.77 -11.01 1.99
C ILE A 236 0.71 -11.38 1.98
#